data_375044f01117cd0bdbfe517cb3878290
#
_entry.id   375044f01117cd0bdbfe517cb3878290
#
_cell.length_a   1.000
_cell.length_b   1.000
_cell.length_c   1.000
_cell.angle_alpha   90.00
_cell.angle_beta   90.00
_cell.angle_gamma   90.00
#
_symmetry.space_group_name_H-M   'P 1'
#
loop_
_entity.id
_entity.type
_entity.pdbx_description
1 polymer ?
#
loop_
_entity_poly.entity_id
_entity_poly.type
_entity_poly.pdbx_seq_one_letter_code
_entity_poly.pdbx_strand_id
1 'polypeptide(L)'
;MNIIMKRKPSEPNLWKYILAGIFFGAIIKIFILDILSVKGISMEPAIHDNEKIIVCNLSYGIINPFGNSTFIRWKNAKPGDIVVYFYKNNLVVKRCVAADGDSLEYSSNSGYTLHVGEKNYPLTELQYNLMKNSPCVPRGMILAIGDNFENSIDSRTYGFVAQKNILGKVIFK
;
A
#
# COMPACT_ATOMS: atom_id res chain seq x y z
N MET A 1 -35.69 28.40 57.90
CA MET A 1 -36.24 27.80 56.62
C MET A 1 -35.15 27.91 55.55
N ASN A 2 -34.36 26.85 55.39
CA ASN A 2 -33.22 26.85 54.38
C ASN A 2 -33.74 26.42 53.00
N ILE A 3 -33.79 27.37 52.09
CA ILE A 3 -34.16 27.09 50.70
C ILE A 3 -32.90 26.53 49.98
N ILE A 4 -32.89 25.21 49.74
CA ILE A 4 -31.87 24.57 48.92
C ILE A 4 -32.25 24.81 47.45
N MET A 5 -31.58 25.76 46.80
CA MET A 5 -31.68 25.91 45.34
C MET A 5 -30.97 24.77 44.66
N LYS A 6 -31.71 23.82 44.08
CA LYS A 6 -31.18 22.81 43.13
C LYS A 6 -30.72 23.53 41.87
N ARG A 7 -29.43 23.52 41.61
CA ARG A 7 -28.90 23.94 40.27
C ARG A 7 -29.47 23.02 39.20
N LYS A 8 -30.13 23.61 38.23
CA LYS A 8 -30.60 22.89 37.02
C LYS A 8 -29.37 22.27 36.33
N PRO A 9 -29.36 20.97 35.98
CA PRO A 9 -28.25 20.38 35.24
C PRO A 9 -28.08 21.16 33.93
N SER A 10 -26.87 21.57 33.63
CA SER A 10 -26.54 22.26 32.37
C SER A 10 -26.85 21.33 31.21
N GLU A 11 -27.64 21.77 30.26
CA GLU A 11 -27.93 21.04 29.03
C GLU A 11 -26.62 20.65 28.37
N PRO A 12 -26.45 19.37 27.92
CA PRO A 12 -25.24 18.95 27.28
C PRO A 12 -25.04 19.75 25.99
N ASN A 13 -23.87 20.38 25.88
CA ASN A 13 -23.56 21.24 24.74
C ASN A 13 -23.32 20.38 23.48
N LEU A 14 -24.37 20.10 22.72
CA LEU A 14 -24.40 19.17 21.57
C LEU A 14 -23.32 19.48 20.54
N TRP A 15 -22.99 20.76 20.37
CA TRP A 15 -21.94 21.22 19.45
C TRP A 15 -20.55 20.65 19.77
N LYS A 16 -20.23 20.46 21.05
CA LYS A 16 -18.95 19.87 21.46
C LYS A 16 -18.83 18.42 20.98
N TYR A 17 -19.89 17.66 21.04
CA TYR A 17 -19.91 16.27 20.58
C TYR A 17 -19.86 16.19 19.06
N ILE A 18 -20.53 17.10 18.34
CA ILE A 18 -20.47 17.20 16.89
C ILE A 18 -19.04 17.55 16.44
N LEU A 19 -18.42 18.55 17.04
CA LEU A 19 -17.04 18.94 16.74
C LEU A 19 -16.03 17.84 17.06
N ALA A 20 -16.20 17.15 18.19
CA ALA A 20 -15.37 16.00 18.53
C ALA A 20 -15.53 14.87 17.50
N GLY A 21 -16.75 14.56 17.09
CA GLY A 21 -17.02 13.53 16.06
C GLY A 21 -16.36 13.87 14.72
N ILE A 22 -16.46 15.12 14.25
CA ILE A 22 -15.79 15.59 13.03
C ILE A 22 -14.27 15.47 13.17
N PHE A 23 -13.70 15.88 14.29
CA PHE A 23 -12.27 15.83 14.55
C PHE A 23 -11.75 14.38 14.57
N PHE A 24 -12.41 13.46 15.27
CA PHE A 24 -12.05 12.04 15.27
C PHE A 24 -12.22 11.41 13.89
N GLY A 25 -13.30 11.74 13.16
CA GLY A 25 -13.51 11.25 11.79
C GLY A 25 -12.41 11.71 10.83
N ALA A 26 -11.95 12.96 10.97
CA ALA A 26 -10.83 13.48 10.19
C ALA A 26 -9.50 12.76 10.51
N ILE A 27 -9.23 12.49 11.79
CA ILE A 27 -8.05 11.70 12.21
C ILE A 27 -8.10 10.30 11.61
N ILE A 28 -9.24 9.62 11.70
CA ILE A 28 -9.41 8.28 11.15
C ILE A 28 -9.13 8.28 9.64
N LYS A 29 -9.72 9.23 8.91
CA LYS A 29 -9.52 9.34 7.46
C LYS A 29 -8.06 9.62 7.09
N ILE A 30 -7.39 10.55 7.78
CA ILE A 30 -6.03 10.98 7.42
C ILE A 30 -4.99 9.92 7.78
N PHE A 31 -5.14 9.27 8.93
CA PHE A 31 -4.08 8.41 9.49
C PHE A 31 -4.38 6.92 9.43
N ILE A 32 -5.65 6.49 9.41
CA ILE A 32 -6.00 5.08 9.58
C ILE A 32 -6.47 4.45 8.28
N LEU A 33 -7.54 4.99 7.70
CA LEU A 33 -8.19 4.40 6.53
C LEU A 33 -8.38 5.41 5.43
N ASP A 34 -8.11 4.98 4.21
CA ASP A 34 -8.44 5.75 3.01
C ASP A 34 -9.23 4.88 2.04
N ILE A 35 -10.12 5.52 1.27
CA ILE A 35 -10.89 4.88 0.21
C ILE A 35 -10.40 5.43 -1.10
N LEU A 36 -9.80 4.55 -1.90
CA LEU A 36 -9.25 4.91 -3.21
C LEU A 36 -10.05 4.22 -4.32
N SER A 37 -10.21 4.91 -5.45
CA SER A 37 -10.70 4.30 -6.69
C SER A 37 -9.51 3.94 -7.56
N VAL A 38 -9.37 2.67 -7.88
CA VAL A 38 -8.29 2.15 -8.72
C VAL A 38 -8.59 2.52 -10.18
N LYS A 39 -7.61 3.05 -10.88
CA LYS A 39 -7.68 3.31 -12.32
C LYS A 39 -6.71 2.42 -13.06
N GLY A 40 -7.22 1.74 -14.10
CA GLY A 40 -6.45 0.85 -14.94
C GLY A 40 -6.55 -0.61 -14.52
N ILE A 41 -6.19 -1.47 -15.46
CA ILE A 41 -6.40 -2.92 -15.41
C ILE A 41 -5.21 -3.71 -14.85
N SER A 42 -4.17 -3.03 -14.34
CA SER A 42 -2.89 -3.69 -13.96
C SER A 42 -3.00 -4.65 -12.77
N MET A 43 -4.10 -4.59 -12.01
CA MET A 43 -4.36 -5.46 -10.85
C MET A 43 -5.46 -6.48 -11.10
N GLU A 44 -6.00 -6.56 -12.32
CA GLU A 44 -6.96 -7.60 -12.69
C GLU A 44 -6.31 -8.99 -12.69
N PRO A 45 -7.06 -10.04 -12.32
CA PRO A 45 -8.47 -10.02 -11.91
C PRO A 45 -8.69 -9.66 -10.43
N ALA A 46 -7.63 -9.41 -9.67
CA ALA A 46 -7.74 -9.20 -8.23
C ALA A 46 -8.46 -7.89 -7.87
N ILE A 47 -8.24 -6.82 -8.62
CA ILE A 47 -8.91 -5.52 -8.46
C ILE A 47 -9.24 -5.03 -9.87
N HIS A 48 -10.51 -4.72 -10.12
CA HIS A 48 -10.97 -4.25 -11.43
C HIS A 48 -10.81 -2.75 -11.61
N ASP A 49 -10.84 -2.30 -12.86
CA ASP A 49 -10.84 -0.88 -13.17
C ASP A 49 -12.04 -0.17 -12.53
N ASN A 50 -11.80 1.04 -12.00
CA ASN A 50 -12.75 1.85 -11.23
C ASN A 50 -13.29 1.22 -9.93
N GLU A 51 -12.76 0.08 -9.49
CA GLU A 51 -13.12 -0.53 -8.21
C GLU A 51 -12.63 0.32 -7.03
N LYS A 52 -13.45 0.38 -5.98
CA LYS A 52 -13.10 1.07 -4.73
C LYS A 52 -12.41 0.10 -3.78
N ILE A 53 -11.26 0.51 -3.27
CA ILE A 53 -10.49 -0.25 -2.29
C ILE A 53 -10.37 0.52 -0.99
N ILE A 54 -10.29 -0.22 0.12
CA ILE A 54 -9.98 0.36 1.44
C ILE A 54 -8.52 0.07 1.75
N VAL A 55 -7.79 1.14 2.02
CA VAL A 55 -6.36 1.11 2.35
C VAL A 55 -6.17 1.44 3.81
N CYS A 56 -5.47 0.57 4.54
CA CYS A 56 -5.05 0.85 5.90
C CYS A 56 -3.65 1.48 5.88
N ASN A 57 -3.59 2.77 6.18
CA ASN A 57 -2.37 3.57 6.19
C ASN A 57 -1.46 3.22 7.37
N LEU A 58 -2.02 2.73 8.48
CA LEU A 58 -1.25 2.30 9.67
C LEU A 58 -0.69 0.88 9.56
N SER A 59 -0.92 0.16 8.46
CA SER A 59 -0.47 -1.23 8.33
C SER A 59 1.03 -1.42 8.50
N TYR A 60 1.81 -0.42 8.15
CA TYR A 60 3.27 -0.49 8.15
C TYR A 60 3.94 0.57 9.02
N GLY A 61 3.25 1.65 9.36
CA GLY A 61 3.81 2.78 10.09
C GLY A 61 2.92 4.01 10.06
N ILE A 62 3.46 5.13 10.49
CA ILE A 62 2.82 6.44 10.36
C ILE A 62 3.37 7.11 9.10
N ILE A 63 2.47 7.44 8.18
CA ILE A 63 2.81 8.16 6.95
C ILE A 63 3.12 9.61 7.29
N ASN A 64 4.11 10.19 6.62
CA ASN A 64 4.30 11.63 6.62
C ASN A 64 3.18 12.30 5.81
N PRO A 65 2.27 13.06 6.42
CA PRO A 65 1.16 13.70 5.68
C PRO A 65 1.62 14.74 4.66
N PHE A 66 2.87 15.19 4.75
CA PHE A 66 3.48 16.17 3.84
C PHE A 66 4.53 15.56 2.91
N GLY A 67 4.62 14.22 2.85
CA GLY A 67 5.64 13.52 2.06
C GLY A 67 5.19 12.17 1.55
N ASN A 68 6.02 11.57 0.70
CA ASN A 68 5.73 10.31 0.00
C ASN A 68 6.38 9.10 0.70
N SER A 69 6.58 9.16 2.02
CA SER A 69 7.25 8.10 2.77
C SER A 69 6.68 7.94 4.18
N THR A 70 6.96 6.80 4.80
CA THR A 70 6.61 6.52 6.18
C THR A 70 7.58 7.24 7.13
N PHE A 71 7.05 8.00 8.10
CA PHE A 71 7.83 8.71 9.12
C PHE A 71 8.35 7.75 10.20
N ILE A 72 7.48 6.91 10.74
CA ILE A 72 7.82 5.85 11.70
C ILE A 72 7.31 4.54 11.13
N ARG A 73 8.16 3.51 11.13
CA ARG A 73 7.80 2.19 10.61
C ARG A 73 7.96 1.13 11.69
N TRP A 74 6.93 0.27 11.85
CA TRP A 74 6.93 -0.85 12.80
C TRP A 74 6.75 -2.22 12.13
N LYS A 75 6.39 -2.24 10.84
CA LYS A 75 6.17 -3.48 10.10
C LYS A 75 6.57 -3.31 8.64
N ASN A 76 7.06 -4.37 8.03
CA ASN A 76 7.37 -4.46 6.62
C ASN A 76 6.25 -5.13 5.83
N ALA A 77 6.08 -4.73 4.57
CA ALA A 77 5.23 -5.44 3.64
C ALA A 77 5.81 -6.84 3.38
N LYS A 78 4.92 -7.82 3.24
CA LYS A 78 5.25 -9.23 3.05
C LYS A 78 4.73 -9.73 1.71
N PRO A 79 5.30 -10.79 1.14
CA PRO A 79 4.75 -11.45 -0.03
C PRO A 79 3.26 -11.76 0.15
N GLY A 80 2.46 -11.41 -0.88
CA GLY A 80 1.01 -11.50 -0.88
C GLY A 80 0.27 -10.20 -0.52
N ASP A 81 0.89 -9.25 0.19
CA ASP A 81 0.27 -7.97 0.51
C ASP A 81 0.02 -7.15 -0.78
N ILE A 82 -1.17 -6.57 -0.92
CA ILE A 82 -1.43 -5.55 -1.94
C ILE A 82 -1.08 -4.19 -1.33
N VAL A 83 -0.09 -3.52 -1.89
CA VAL A 83 0.51 -2.31 -1.33
C VAL A 83 0.24 -1.09 -2.19
N VAL A 84 0.18 0.06 -1.55
CA VAL A 84 -0.01 1.37 -2.17
C VAL A 84 1.24 2.20 -1.95
N TYR A 85 1.78 2.80 -3.01
CA TYR A 85 2.98 3.66 -2.97
C TYR A 85 2.99 4.65 -4.14
N PHE A 86 3.87 5.65 -4.08
CA PHE A 86 4.07 6.58 -5.20
C PHE A 86 5.12 6.08 -6.19
N TYR A 87 4.79 6.16 -7.47
CA TYR A 87 5.72 6.03 -8.59
C TYR A 87 5.53 7.21 -9.56
N LYS A 88 6.58 7.99 -9.81
CA LYS A 88 6.56 9.20 -10.67
C LYS A 88 5.37 10.12 -10.36
N ASN A 89 5.17 10.44 -9.09
CA ASN A 89 4.07 11.27 -8.56
C ASN A 89 2.64 10.68 -8.75
N ASN A 90 2.51 9.47 -9.26
CA ASN A 90 1.23 8.76 -9.31
C ASN A 90 1.14 7.75 -8.17
N LEU A 91 -0.03 7.69 -7.56
CA LEU A 91 -0.36 6.65 -6.60
C LEU A 91 -0.63 5.35 -7.36
N VAL A 92 0.10 4.29 -7.04
CA VAL A 92 -0.02 2.99 -7.69
C VAL A 92 -0.33 1.90 -6.68
N VAL A 93 -1.04 0.88 -7.14
CA VAL A 93 -1.41 -0.32 -6.38
C VAL A 93 -0.76 -1.51 -7.05
N LYS A 94 0.01 -2.31 -6.30
CA LYS A 94 0.68 -3.52 -6.79
C LYS A 94 0.72 -4.59 -5.71
N ARG A 95 0.97 -5.83 -6.10
CA ARG A 95 1.19 -6.93 -5.15
C ARG A 95 2.67 -7.02 -4.80
N CYS A 96 2.99 -7.06 -3.53
CA CYS A 96 4.31 -7.48 -3.05
C CYS A 96 4.46 -8.97 -3.36
N VAL A 97 5.36 -9.33 -4.27
CA VAL A 97 5.60 -10.73 -4.65
C VAL A 97 6.83 -11.31 -3.97
N ALA A 98 7.80 -10.46 -3.64
CA ALA A 98 8.97 -10.80 -2.87
C ALA A 98 9.39 -9.63 -1.99
N ALA A 99 10.05 -9.89 -0.87
CA ALA A 99 10.50 -8.92 0.11
C ALA A 99 11.99 -9.14 0.45
N ASP A 100 12.53 -8.28 1.28
CA ASP A 100 13.90 -8.25 1.77
C ASP A 100 14.53 -9.66 1.92
N GLY A 101 15.54 -9.97 1.13
CA GLY A 101 16.30 -11.22 1.16
C GLY A 101 15.69 -12.40 0.40
N ASP A 102 14.45 -12.29 -0.10
CA ASP A 102 13.84 -13.37 -0.89
C ASP A 102 14.64 -13.62 -2.17
N SER A 103 14.88 -14.90 -2.50
CA SER A 103 15.63 -15.33 -3.68
C SER A 103 14.86 -15.06 -4.97
N LEU A 104 15.58 -14.66 -5.99
CA LEU A 104 15.09 -14.42 -7.33
C LEU A 104 15.89 -15.26 -8.31
N GLU A 105 15.21 -16.10 -9.07
CA GLU A 105 15.84 -16.92 -10.10
C GLU A 105 15.33 -16.50 -11.48
N TYR A 106 16.18 -16.59 -12.47
CA TYR A 106 15.87 -16.13 -13.81
C TYR A 106 16.16 -17.23 -14.83
N SER A 107 15.25 -17.42 -15.78
CA SER A 107 15.44 -18.33 -16.90
C SER A 107 15.19 -17.65 -18.24
N SER A 108 15.86 -18.16 -19.29
CA SER A 108 15.75 -17.63 -20.67
C SER A 108 15.56 -18.73 -21.72
N ASN A 109 15.34 -20.00 -21.32
CA ASN A 109 15.34 -21.15 -22.26
C ASN A 109 14.11 -21.21 -23.17
N SER A 110 12.95 -20.77 -22.69
CA SER A 110 11.67 -20.78 -23.44
C SER A 110 10.90 -19.45 -23.27
N GLY A 111 11.64 -18.37 -23.25
CA GLY A 111 11.16 -17.04 -22.90
C GLY A 111 11.79 -16.57 -21.60
N TYR A 112 11.76 -15.25 -21.38
CA TYR A 112 12.35 -14.66 -20.18
C TYR A 112 11.36 -14.77 -19.01
N THR A 113 11.78 -15.40 -17.93
CA THR A 113 10.93 -15.64 -16.75
C THR A 113 11.68 -15.35 -15.46
N LEU A 114 11.01 -14.68 -14.53
CA LEU A 114 11.44 -14.53 -13.14
C LEU A 114 10.70 -15.56 -12.28
N HIS A 115 11.43 -16.35 -11.52
CA HIS A 115 10.92 -17.31 -10.55
C HIS A 115 11.05 -16.74 -9.14
N VAL A 116 9.95 -16.75 -8.38
CA VAL A 116 9.91 -16.34 -6.98
C VAL A 116 9.18 -17.42 -6.18
N GLY A 117 9.93 -18.26 -5.49
CA GLY A 117 9.39 -19.48 -4.90
C GLY A 117 8.75 -20.38 -5.97
N GLU A 118 7.47 -20.72 -5.79
CA GLU A 118 6.73 -21.56 -6.75
C GLU A 118 6.06 -20.77 -7.89
N LYS A 119 6.17 -19.44 -7.91
CA LYS A 119 5.49 -18.57 -8.87
C LYS A 119 6.42 -18.08 -9.96
N ASN A 120 5.87 -18.03 -11.16
CA ASN A 120 6.55 -17.60 -12.36
C ASN A 120 5.96 -16.30 -12.89
N TYR A 121 6.83 -15.34 -13.21
CA TYR A 121 6.45 -14.02 -13.71
C TYR A 121 7.12 -13.81 -15.07
N PRO A 122 6.33 -13.62 -16.15
CA PRO A 122 6.88 -13.37 -17.47
C PRO A 122 7.62 -12.04 -17.49
N LEU A 123 8.75 -12.02 -18.19
CA LEU A 123 9.56 -10.83 -18.41
C LEU A 123 9.68 -10.57 -19.93
N THR A 124 9.79 -9.31 -20.30
CA THR A 124 10.35 -8.93 -21.59
C THR A 124 11.88 -9.07 -21.53
N GLU A 125 12.54 -9.10 -22.70
CA GLU A 125 14.00 -9.12 -22.79
C GLU A 125 14.64 -7.93 -22.04
N LEU A 126 14.03 -6.74 -22.15
CA LEU A 126 14.50 -5.55 -21.45
C LEU A 126 14.40 -5.72 -19.93
N GLN A 127 13.27 -6.21 -19.43
CA GLN A 127 13.06 -6.46 -18.00
C GLN A 127 14.03 -7.53 -17.46
N TYR A 128 14.23 -8.60 -18.21
CA TYR A 128 15.22 -9.63 -17.88
C TYR A 128 16.62 -9.04 -17.76
N ASN A 129 17.06 -8.27 -18.74
CA ASN A 129 18.39 -7.65 -18.73
C ASN A 129 18.58 -6.64 -17.59
N LEU A 130 17.51 -5.95 -17.17
CA LEU A 130 17.54 -5.03 -16.02
C LEU A 130 17.65 -5.77 -14.67
N MET A 131 17.04 -6.96 -14.57
CA MET A 131 16.87 -7.62 -13.27
C MET A 131 17.80 -8.81 -13.04
N LYS A 132 18.28 -9.50 -14.07
CA LYS A 132 19.02 -10.78 -13.99
C LYS A 132 20.23 -10.77 -13.07
N ASN A 133 20.81 -9.60 -12.79
CA ASN A 133 21.97 -9.46 -11.91
C ASN A 133 21.58 -9.31 -10.41
N SER A 134 20.30 -9.36 -10.11
CA SER A 134 19.78 -9.26 -8.73
C SER A 134 19.32 -10.63 -8.25
N PRO A 135 20.15 -11.45 -7.58
CA PRO A 135 19.80 -12.81 -7.18
C PRO A 135 18.82 -12.84 -5.99
N CYS A 136 18.62 -11.73 -5.34
CA CYS A 136 17.66 -11.58 -4.24
C CYS A 136 17.13 -10.15 -4.17
N VAL A 137 16.02 -9.97 -3.46
CA VAL A 137 15.47 -8.65 -3.17
C VAL A 137 16.43 -7.90 -2.23
N PRO A 138 16.88 -6.69 -2.57
CA PRO A 138 17.79 -5.91 -1.72
C PRO A 138 17.16 -5.60 -0.36
N ARG A 139 18.02 -5.42 0.65
CA ARG A 139 17.59 -5.12 2.01
C ARG A 139 16.73 -3.86 2.08
N GLY A 140 15.60 -3.94 2.77
CA GLY A 140 14.66 -2.83 2.93
C GLY A 140 13.84 -2.52 1.69
N MET A 141 13.80 -3.44 0.71
CA MET A 141 13.03 -3.29 -0.52
C MET A 141 12.00 -4.41 -0.69
N ILE A 142 11.12 -4.23 -1.66
CA ILE A 142 10.20 -5.25 -2.14
C ILE A 142 10.22 -5.30 -3.66
N LEU A 143 9.80 -6.44 -4.19
CA LEU A 143 9.42 -6.60 -5.58
C LEU A 143 7.89 -6.50 -5.66
N ALA A 144 7.40 -5.45 -6.31
CA ALA A 144 5.97 -5.17 -6.43
C ALA A 144 5.54 -5.35 -7.89
N ILE A 145 4.63 -6.32 -8.15
CA ILE A 145 4.17 -6.67 -9.51
C ILE A 145 2.65 -6.55 -9.56
N GLY A 146 2.11 -6.09 -10.68
CA GLY A 146 0.68 -6.10 -10.95
C GLY A 146 0.19 -7.51 -11.28
N ASP A 147 -1.04 -7.84 -10.90
CA ASP A 147 -1.61 -9.16 -11.15
C ASP A 147 -1.89 -9.42 -12.65
N ASN A 148 -2.12 -8.35 -13.43
CA ASN A 148 -2.19 -8.40 -14.90
C ASN A 148 -0.80 -8.15 -15.50
N PHE A 149 -0.02 -9.21 -15.66
CA PHE A 149 1.40 -9.14 -16.04
C PHE A 149 1.67 -8.43 -17.36
N GLU A 150 0.78 -8.57 -18.33
CA GLU A 150 0.94 -8.00 -19.68
C GLU A 150 0.64 -6.50 -19.70
N ASN A 151 -0.25 -6.05 -18.83
CA ASN A 151 -0.74 -4.67 -18.78
C ASN A 151 -0.26 -3.92 -17.52
N SER A 152 0.90 -4.30 -16.96
CA SER A 152 1.41 -3.70 -15.74
C SER A 152 2.81 -3.08 -15.94
N ILE A 153 2.90 -1.78 -15.66
CA ILE A 153 4.19 -1.11 -15.44
C ILE A 153 4.47 -1.20 -13.93
N ASP A 154 5.47 -2.00 -13.55
CA ASP A 154 5.76 -2.36 -12.17
C ASP A 154 7.27 -2.59 -11.94
N SER A 155 7.64 -3.22 -10.83
CA SER A 155 9.05 -3.45 -10.46
C SER A 155 9.88 -4.16 -11.52
N ARG A 156 9.28 -4.91 -12.42
CA ARG A 156 10.00 -5.51 -13.57
C ARG A 156 10.55 -4.44 -14.52
N THR A 157 9.92 -3.27 -14.54
CA THR A 157 10.28 -2.15 -15.43
C THR A 157 11.14 -1.09 -14.73
N TYR A 158 10.86 -0.78 -13.45
CA TYR A 158 11.53 0.32 -12.74
C TYR A 158 12.34 -0.13 -11.52
N GLY A 159 12.42 -1.44 -11.26
CA GLY A 159 13.19 -1.99 -10.18
C GLY A 159 12.43 -2.07 -8.85
N PHE A 160 13.15 -2.38 -7.79
CA PHE A 160 12.61 -2.60 -6.46
C PHE A 160 12.05 -1.33 -5.82
N VAL A 161 11.03 -1.50 -4.99
CA VAL A 161 10.39 -0.42 -4.24
C VAL A 161 10.88 -0.43 -2.81
N ALA A 162 11.35 0.70 -2.32
CA ALA A 162 11.78 0.80 -0.93
C ALA A 162 10.59 0.65 0.04
N GLN A 163 10.76 -0.16 1.07
CA GLN A 163 9.75 -0.38 2.11
C GLN A 163 9.23 0.95 2.68
N LYS A 164 10.11 1.93 2.90
CA LYS A 164 9.76 3.27 3.43
C LYS A 164 8.79 4.06 2.55
N ASN A 165 8.72 3.74 1.26
CA ASN A 165 7.84 4.42 0.30
C ASN A 165 6.44 3.80 0.24
N ILE A 166 6.21 2.69 0.94
CA ILE A 166 4.89 2.05 1.00
C ILE A 166 4.02 2.83 1.98
N LEU A 167 2.91 3.35 1.50
CA LEU A 167 1.99 4.18 2.26
C LEU A 167 0.96 3.34 3.03
N GLY A 168 0.46 2.25 2.44
CA GLY A 168 -0.55 1.45 3.08
C GLY A 168 -0.74 0.09 2.45
N LYS A 169 -1.60 -0.70 3.08
CA LYS A 169 -2.03 -2.02 2.62
C LYS A 169 -3.51 -1.98 2.26
N VAL A 170 -3.86 -2.56 1.12
CA VAL A 170 -5.26 -2.82 0.77
C VAL A 170 -5.79 -3.92 1.69
N ILE A 171 -6.86 -3.62 2.42
CA ILE A 171 -7.49 -4.53 3.39
C ILE A 171 -8.86 -5.01 2.93
N PHE A 172 -9.48 -4.29 2.00
CA PHE A 172 -10.77 -4.63 1.42
C PHE A 172 -10.87 -4.13 -0.03
N LYS A 173 -11.54 -4.91 -0.86
CA LYS A 173 -11.80 -4.66 -2.28
C LYS A 173 -13.13 -5.24 -2.69
#